data_05b0eed2539c338179cbca60e0d3f75d
#
_entry.id   05b0eed2539c338179cbca60e0d3f75d
#
_cell.length_a   1.000
_cell.length_b   1.000
_cell.length_c   1.000
_cell.angle_alpha   90.00
_cell.angle_beta   90.00
_cell.angle_gamma   90.00
#
_symmetry.space_group_name_H-M   'P 1'
#
loop_
_entity.id
_entity.type
_entity.pdbx_description
1 polymer ?
#
loop_
_entity_poly.entity_id
_entity_poly.type
_entity_poly.pdbx_seq_one_letter_code
_entity_poly.pdbx_strand_id
1 'polypeptide(L)'
;WFNHPSINKLSNKINSSGNYGNLDTIQALEWVQTNIDNFGGDKNNVTIFGESAGGYNVAALLSSPIALGLFHKAIIQSGGVKPGDIDHSQSFLEEPLPWKNYTSKELFNQLLIIKKMAKNRKDALKVQSKMNDETIDLILRSASTEDIYLAYLEAKINTNEMLRPFPDGTVLYEGGIMKALKKGMSADIPIIFGTNRDENKLFLIENKRLTRSIFGLPFIKDINYYNAVSKHRSNTWKLLAVDQPARDLANLNKKSIYAYRFDWDEEPKKYGIDLSNLLGAAHAFEIPFVMGDFEMETLSDYMVSRDNLDGMQQLSNAMMSYWAEFAYNGDPGKGRSNELPIWNAWSEINDESPKYMIFDSYRDRGIRMTNESLTKELLFAQIAEDEDIDIKYKCEL
;
A
#
# COMPACT_ATOMS: atom_id res chain seq x y z
N TRP A 1 -6.87 11.70 4.60
CA TRP A 1 -6.44 12.87 3.82
C TRP A 1 -7.65 13.66 3.34
N PHE A 2 -7.60 14.97 3.50
CA PHE A 2 -8.73 15.85 3.18
C PHE A 2 -8.21 17.23 2.78
N ASN A 3 -8.42 17.64 1.53
CA ASN A 3 -7.85 18.87 0.99
C ASN A 3 -8.94 19.76 0.39
N HIS A 4 -9.67 20.53 1.24
CA HIS A 4 -10.67 21.48 0.78
C HIS A 4 -10.07 22.89 0.62
N PRO A 5 -10.31 23.59 -0.52
CA PRO A 5 -9.69 24.90 -0.80
C PRO A 5 -9.92 25.95 0.29
N SER A 6 -11.08 25.94 0.95
CA SER A 6 -11.42 26.90 2.01
C SER A 6 -10.54 26.73 3.25
N ILE A 7 -10.19 25.50 3.63
CA ILE A 7 -9.24 25.25 4.73
C ILE A 7 -7.85 25.77 4.34
N ASN A 8 -7.43 25.49 3.10
CA ASN A 8 -6.11 25.89 2.62
C ASN A 8 -5.87 27.39 2.68
N LYS A 9 -6.89 28.21 2.41
CA LYS A 9 -6.80 29.67 2.44
C LYS A 9 -6.72 30.24 3.85
N LEU A 10 -7.37 29.61 4.81
CA LEU A 10 -7.55 30.15 6.17
C LEU A 10 -6.56 29.58 7.19
N SER A 11 -5.83 28.53 6.83
CA SER A 11 -4.91 27.84 7.74
C SER A 11 -3.44 28.15 7.43
N ASN A 12 -2.56 27.90 8.40
CA ASN A 12 -1.12 27.89 8.15
C ASN A 12 -0.73 26.76 7.18
N LYS A 13 0.48 26.79 6.64
CA LYS A 13 0.95 25.82 5.61
C LYS A 13 0.84 24.37 6.06
N ILE A 14 1.09 24.05 7.31
CA ILE A 14 0.99 22.69 7.84
C ILE A 14 -0.48 22.24 7.90
N ASN A 15 -1.33 23.06 8.51
CA ASN A 15 -2.75 22.76 8.66
C ASN A 15 -3.55 22.84 7.35
N SER A 16 -3.01 23.47 6.31
CA SER A 16 -3.60 23.54 4.98
C SER A 16 -3.14 22.44 4.04
N SER A 17 -2.22 21.57 4.48
CA SER A 17 -1.61 20.53 3.63
C SER A 17 -2.60 19.47 3.15
N GLY A 18 -3.65 19.21 3.93
CA GLY A 18 -4.56 18.08 3.69
C GLY A 18 -3.98 16.72 4.10
N ASN A 19 -2.74 16.68 4.56
CA ASN A 19 -2.00 15.47 4.92
C ASN A 19 -2.11 15.12 6.42
N TYR A 20 -3.30 15.26 7.01
CA TYR A 20 -3.50 15.11 8.45
C TYR A 20 -3.06 13.75 8.99
N GLY A 21 -3.34 12.64 8.29
CA GLY A 21 -2.88 11.31 8.72
C GLY A 21 -1.36 11.17 8.72
N ASN A 22 -0.65 11.83 7.78
CA ASN A 22 0.80 11.86 7.81
C ASN A 22 1.32 12.76 8.95
N LEU A 23 0.64 13.86 9.26
CA LEU A 23 0.97 14.72 10.39
C LEU A 23 0.82 13.99 11.73
N ASP A 24 -0.23 13.17 11.89
CA ASP A 24 -0.40 12.32 13.08
C ASP A 24 0.75 11.32 13.22
N THR A 25 1.16 10.70 12.10
CA THR A 25 2.31 9.77 12.11
C THR A 25 3.63 10.51 12.43
N ILE A 26 3.83 11.70 11.90
CA ILE A 26 5.01 12.53 12.23
C ILE A 26 5.02 12.90 13.69
N GLN A 27 3.89 13.28 14.27
CA GLN A 27 3.76 13.56 15.71
C GLN A 27 4.09 12.33 16.56
N ALA A 28 3.67 11.14 16.13
CA ALA A 28 4.03 9.89 16.80
C ALA A 28 5.56 9.63 16.73
N LEU A 29 6.20 9.91 15.59
CA LEU A 29 7.65 9.78 15.45
C LEU A 29 8.41 10.81 16.32
N GLU A 30 7.93 12.04 16.42
CA GLU A 30 8.47 13.05 17.34
C GLU A 30 8.36 12.59 18.80
N TRP A 31 7.23 11.95 19.16
CA TRP A 31 7.07 11.33 20.48
C TRP A 31 8.12 10.22 20.70
N VAL A 32 8.33 9.36 19.72
CA VAL A 32 9.38 8.31 19.75
C VAL A 32 10.75 8.95 19.98
N GLN A 33 11.13 9.97 19.21
CA GLN A 33 12.41 10.65 19.37
C GLN A 33 12.60 11.24 20.78
N THR A 34 11.52 11.68 21.42
CA THR A 34 11.59 12.30 22.75
C THR A 34 11.59 11.27 23.89
N ASN A 35 10.95 10.12 23.72
CA ASN A 35 10.60 9.25 24.83
C ASN A 35 11.17 7.84 24.76
N ILE A 36 11.57 7.33 23.57
CA ILE A 36 11.83 5.91 23.38
C ILE A 36 13.00 5.38 24.22
N ASP A 37 13.96 6.24 24.58
CA ASP A 37 15.07 5.88 25.49
C ASP A 37 14.56 5.42 26.85
N ASN A 38 13.43 5.94 27.33
CA ASN A 38 12.81 5.53 28.59
C ASN A 38 12.15 4.14 28.52
N PHE A 39 11.95 3.61 27.33
CA PHE A 39 11.39 2.29 27.05
C PHE A 39 12.46 1.27 26.62
N GLY A 40 13.75 1.65 26.70
CA GLY A 40 14.86 0.80 26.30
C GLY A 40 15.10 0.74 24.78
N GLY A 41 14.47 1.61 24.00
CA GLY A 41 14.71 1.75 22.57
C GLY A 41 15.86 2.74 22.27
N ASP A 42 16.27 2.80 21.01
CA ASP A 42 17.29 3.73 20.52
C ASP A 42 16.66 4.69 19.49
N LYS A 43 16.55 5.95 19.86
CA LYS A 43 16.02 7.01 18.98
C LYS A 43 16.84 7.22 17.70
N ASN A 44 18.10 6.78 17.69
CA ASN A 44 18.98 6.86 16.53
C ASN A 44 18.88 5.59 15.65
N ASN A 45 18.01 4.65 16.00
CA ASN A 45 17.82 3.40 15.26
C ASN A 45 16.33 3.06 15.06
N VAL A 46 15.56 4.02 14.58
CA VAL A 46 14.12 3.88 14.32
C VAL A 46 13.89 3.33 12.93
N THR A 47 13.16 2.24 12.82
CA THR A 47 12.69 1.66 11.55
C THR A 47 11.19 1.86 11.44
N ILE A 48 10.74 2.46 10.34
CA ILE A 48 9.32 2.55 10.01
C ILE A 48 8.96 1.45 9.02
N PHE A 49 7.81 0.81 9.22
CA PHE A 49 7.31 -0.18 8.27
C PHE A 49 5.78 -0.15 8.20
N GLY A 50 5.23 -0.63 7.11
CA GLY A 50 3.79 -0.67 6.92
C GLY A 50 3.41 -1.43 5.66
N GLU A 51 2.23 -2.02 5.71
CA GLU A 51 1.64 -2.79 4.62
C GLU A 51 0.50 -2.01 3.98
N SER A 52 0.31 -2.17 2.65
CA SER A 52 -0.77 -1.54 1.88
C SER A 52 -0.83 -0.02 2.08
N ALA A 53 -1.89 0.50 2.68
CA ALA A 53 -2.03 1.90 3.05
C ALA A 53 -0.90 2.36 3.99
N GLY A 54 -0.45 1.50 4.91
CA GLY A 54 0.72 1.74 5.75
C GLY A 54 2.00 1.86 4.93
N GLY A 55 2.18 1.03 3.90
CA GLY A 55 3.30 1.13 2.95
C GLY A 55 3.29 2.45 2.16
N TYR A 56 2.12 2.93 1.73
CA TYR A 56 1.97 4.27 1.12
C TYR A 56 2.37 5.38 2.10
N ASN A 57 2.03 5.24 3.39
CA ASN A 57 2.41 6.22 4.42
C ASN A 57 3.92 6.21 4.66
N VAL A 58 4.56 5.04 4.72
CA VAL A 58 6.01 4.92 4.81
C VAL A 58 6.69 5.61 3.62
N ALA A 59 6.23 5.34 2.42
CA ALA A 59 6.74 5.98 1.20
C ALA A 59 6.56 7.51 1.23
N ALA A 60 5.41 7.99 1.72
CA ALA A 60 5.15 9.42 1.89
C ALA A 60 6.13 10.06 2.88
N LEU A 61 6.37 9.42 4.04
CA LEU A 61 7.32 9.93 5.04
C LEU A 61 8.76 10.04 4.50
N LEU A 62 9.18 9.13 3.62
CA LEU A 62 10.48 9.22 2.94
C LEU A 62 10.60 10.48 2.05
N SER A 63 9.50 11.09 1.66
CA SER A 63 9.44 12.33 0.87
C SER A 63 9.05 13.56 1.68
N SER A 64 8.95 13.43 3.00
CA SER A 64 8.51 14.49 3.89
C SER A 64 9.68 15.31 4.44
N PRO A 65 9.80 16.62 4.10
CA PRO A 65 10.85 17.45 4.67
C PRO A 65 10.82 17.55 6.19
N ILE A 66 9.63 17.45 6.78
CA ILE A 66 9.43 17.57 8.23
C ILE A 66 9.55 16.23 8.98
N ALA A 67 9.64 15.10 8.28
CA ALA A 67 9.90 13.80 8.87
C ALA A 67 11.39 13.39 8.82
N LEU A 68 12.22 14.16 8.11
CA LEU A 68 13.66 13.87 8.01
C LEU A 68 14.33 13.85 9.38
N GLY A 69 15.10 12.78 9.63
CA GLY A 69 15.80 12.58 10.90
C GLY A 69 14.97 11.95 12.01
N LEU A 70 13.67 11.72 11.81
CA LEU A 70 12.82 11.05 12.78
C LEU A 70 12.89 9.51 12.68
N PHE A 71 13.40 8.98 11.57
CA PHE A 71 13.60 7.54 11.34
C PHE A 71 14.84 7.28 10.48
N HIS A 72 15.32 6.05 10.49
CA HIS A 72 16.64 5.67 9.96
C HIS A 72 16.57 4.54 8.93
N LYS A 73 15.45 3.81 8.86
CA LYS A 73 15.20 2.71 7.92
C LYS A 73 13.71 2.63 7.57
N ALA A 74 13.40 2.08 6.42
CA ALA A 74 12.02 1.98 5.94
C ALA A 74 11.74 0.64 5.27
N ILE A 75 10.57 0.03 5.55
CA ILE A 75 10.07 -1.17 4.88
C ILE A 75 8.69 -0.86 4.31
N ILE A 76 8.53 -0.98 3.01
CA ILE A 76 7.31 -0.70 2.26
C ILE A 76 6.76 -2.04 1.78
N GLN A 77 5.78 -2.60 2.50
CA GLN A 77 5.13 -3.87 2.18
C GLN A 77 3.89 -3.61 1.34
N SER A 78 3.83 -4.14 0.14
CA SER A 78 2.68 -4.03 -0.78
C SER A 78 2.09 -2.62 -0.89
N GLY A 79 2.93 -1.61 -0.72
CA GLY A 79 2.56 -0.20 -0.75
C GLY A 79 2.62 0.39 -2.16
N GLY A 80 3.04 1.64 -2.26
CA GLY A 80 3.26 2.32 -3.53
C GLY A 80 3.82 3.73 -3.35
N VAL A 81 4.29 4.29 -4.44
CA VAL A 81 4.97 5.60 -4.48
C VAL A 81 4.19 6.65 -5.26
N LYS A 82 2.96 6.34 -5.68
CA LYS A 82 2.11 7.29 -6.41
C LYS A 82 1.39 8.21 -5.42
N PRO A 83 1.64 9.53 -5.47
CA PRO A 83 0.95 10.50 -4.61
C PRO A 83 -0.50 10.71 -5.06
N GLY A 84 -1.29 11.37 -4.20
CA GLY A 84 -2.59 11.91 -4.55
C GLY A 84 -2.49 13.10 -5.50
N ASP A 85 -3.58 13.41 -6.16
CA ASP A 85 -3.73 14.56 -7.05
C ASP A 85 -4.48 15.67 -6.30
N ILE A 86 -3.81 16.80 -6.07
CA ILE A 86 -4.36 17.96 -5.35
C ILE A 86 -5.52 18.58 -6.13
N ASP A 87 -5.34 18.82 -7.44
CA ASP A 87 -6.34 19.49 -8.26
C ASP A 87 -7.61 18.64 -8.33
N HIS A 88 -7.44 17.31 -8.52
CA HIS A 88 -8.57 16.39 -8.46
C HIS A 88 -9.25 16.42 -7.10
N SER A 89 -8.52 16.36 -5.99
CA SER A 89 -9.09 16.35 -4.63
C SER A 89 -9.92 17.58 -4.31
N GLN A 90 -9.63 18.71 -4.96
CA GLN A 90 -10.30 19.99 -4.82
C GLN A 90 -11.39 20.25 -5.86
N SER A 91 -11.59 19.36 -6.82
CA SER A 91 -12.59 19.51 -7.88
C SER A 91 -14.00 19.09 -7.43
N PHE A 92 -15.02 19.52 -8.16
CA PHE A 92 -16.32 18.85 -8.15
C PHE A 92 -16.34 17.77 -9.22
N LEU A 93 -17.01 16.67 -8.94
CA LEU A 93 -17.24 15.65 -9.95
C LEU A 93 -18.38 16.08 -10.88
N GLU A 94 -18.17 16.00 -12.19
CA GLU A 94 -19.23 16.28 -13.18
C GLU A 94 -20.38 15.28 -13.03
N GLU A 95 -20.04 13.97 -12.91
CA GLU A 95 -20.95 12.91 -12.49
C GLU A 95 -20.24 12.02 -11.44
N PRO A 96 -20.79 11.89 -10.23
CA PRO A 96 -20.25 10.98 -9.25
C PRO A 96 -20.56 9.54 -9.68
N LEU A 97 -19.57 8.87 -10.20
CA LEU A 97 -19.62 7.42 -10.39
C LEU A 97 -19.37 6.75 -9.04
N PRO A 98 -20.12 5.70 -8.67
CA PRO A 98 -20.00 5.02 -7.36
C PRO A 98 -18.61 4.47 -7.04
N TRP A 99 -17.70 4.49 -7.98
CA TRP A 99 -16.33 3.94 -7.91
C TRP A 99 -15.23 4.90 -8.40
N LYS A 100 -15.55 6.15 -8.73
CA LYS A 100 -14.54 7.13 -9.19
C LYS A 100 -14.38 8.27 -8.19
N ASN A 101 -13.18 8.28 -7.63
CA ASN A 101 -12.45 9.46 -7.18
C ASN A 101 -13.23 10.45 -6.31
N TYR A 102 -13.25 10.15 -5.03
CA TYR A 102 -13.82 11.02 -4.05
C TYR A 102 -13.00 12.29 -3.91
N THR A 103 -13.68 13.44 -3.93
CA THR A 103 -13.03 14.73 -3.72
C THR A 103 -13.44 15.34 -2.39
N SER A 104 -12.61 16.23 -1.85
CA SER A 104 -12.92 16.91 -0.59
C SER A 104 -14.16 17.78 -0.67
N LYS A 105 -14.46 18.33 -1.85
CA LYS A 105 -15.70 19.09 -2.07
C LYS A 105 -16.94 18.21 -2.10
N GLU A 106 -16.84 17.00 -2.65
CA GLU A 106 -17.96 16.06 -2.63
C GLU A 106 -18.20 15.50 -1.23
N LEU A 107 -17.15 15.28 -0.44
CA LEU A 107 -17.29 14.91 0.96
C LEU A 107 -18.00 16.00 1.76
N PHE A 108 -17.67 17.26 1.49
CA PHE A 108 -18.37 18.39 2.11
C PHE A 108 -19.83 18.45 1.69
N ASN A 109 -20.17 18.15 0.41
CA ASN A 109 -21.56 18.02 -0.01
C ASN A 109 -22.32 16.95 0.78
N GLN A 110 -21.71 15.78 1.04
CA GLN A 110 -22.34 14.74 1.87
C GLN A 110 -22.49 15.19 3.32
N LEU A 111 -21.49 15.88 3.86
CA LEU A 111 -21.57 16.45 5.20
C LEU A 111 -22.73 17.45 5.34
N LEU A 112 -22.95 18.30 4.34
CA LEU A 112 -24.11 19.22 4.31
C LEU A 112 -25.44 18.47 4.31
N ILE A 113 -25.54 17.33 3.63
CA ILE A 113 -26.76 16.50 3.61
C ILE A 113 -26.98 15.86 4.99
N ILE A 114 -25.94 15.27 5.60
CA ILE A 114 -25.98 14.65 6.92
C ILE A 114 -26.41 15.68 7.98
N LYS A 115 -25.84 16.88 7.93
CA LYS A 115 -26.21 17.99 8.81
C LYS A 115 -27.56 18.63 8.48
N LYS A 116 -28.33 18.09 7.52
CA LYS A 116 -29.64 18.60 7.08
C LYS A 116 -29.62 20.04 6.56
N MET A 117 -28.45 20.52 6.13
CA MET A 117 -28.25 21.82 5.50
C MET A 117 -28.57 21.77 3.99
N ALA A 118 -28.63 20.58 3.41
CA ALA A 118 -29.05 20.31 2.03
C ALA A 118 -29.86 19.02 1.96
N LYS A 119 -30.76 18.94 0.97
CA LYS A 119 -31.68 17.80 0.80
C LYS A 119 -31.05 16.66 -0.01
N ASN A 120 -30.17 16.98 -0.92
CA ASN A 120 -29.50 16.07 -1.84
C ASN A 120 -28.24 16.74 -2.43
N ARG A 121 -27.44 16.00 -3.21
CA ARG A 121 -26.21 16.51 -3.83
C ARG A 121 -26.43 17.79 -4.65
N LYS A 122 -27.48 17.85 -5.47
CA LYS A 122 -27.79 19.04 -6.30
C LYS A 122 -28.03 20.28 -5.44
N ASP A 123 -28.70 20.11 -4.31
CA ASP A 123 -28.96 21.19 -3.35
C ASP A 123 -27.67 21.54 -2.60
N ALA A 124 -26.89 20.55 -2.17
CA ALA A 124 -25.59 20.74 -1.50
C ALA A 124 -24.61 21.55 -2.37
N LEU A 125 -24.50 21.25 -3.65
CA LEU A 125 -23.70 22.03 -4.60
C LEU A 125 -24.09 23.50 -4.63
N LYS A 126 -25.43 23.82 -4.62
CA LYS A 126 -25.92 25.18 -4.58
C LYS A 126 -25.66 25.88 -3.25
N VAL A 127 -25.77 25.14 -2.15
CA VAL A 127 -25.49 25.63 -0.80
C VAL A 127 -23.99 25.93 -0.67
N GLN A 128 -23.15 25.00 -1.01
CA GLN A 128 -21.68 25.14 -0.96
C GLN A 128 -21.21 26.32 -1.84
N SER A 129 -21.74 26.47 -3.06
CA SER A 129 -21.32 27.53 -3.98
C SER A 129 -21.66 28.96 -3.50
N LYS A 130 -22.53 29.11 -2.51
CA LYS A 130 -22.92 30.39 -1.91
C LYS A 130 -22.23 30.66 -0.58
N MET A 131 -21.54 29.67 -0.02
CA MET A 131 -20.80 29.83 1.24
C MET A 131 -19.46 30.53 0.99
N ASN A 132 -19.07 31.38 1.94
CA ASN A 132 -17.71 31.89 2.00
C ASN A 132 -16.76 30.84 2.66
N ASP A 133 -15.45 31.07 2.51
CA ASP A 133 -14.43 30.14 3.00
C ASP A 133 -14.52 29.95 4.53
N GLU A 134 -14.82 31.01 5.30
CA GLU A 134 -14.94 30.98 6.76
C GLU A 134 -16.11 30.08 7.22
N THR A 135 -17.26 30.14 6.52
CA THR A 135 -18.40 29.28 6.84
C THR A 135 -18.09 27.82 6.55
N ILE A 136 -17.43 27.52 5.44
CA ILE A 136 -17.03 26.17 5.08
C ILE A 136 -16.03 25.63 6.11
N ASP A 137 -14.98 26.37 6.45
CA ASP A 137 -13.97 26.00 7.44
C ASP A 137 -14.61 25.73 8.81
N LEU A 138 -15.52 26.60 9.24
CA LEU A 138 -16.24 26.43 10.51
C LEU A 138 -17.06 25.14 10.54
N ILE A 139 -17.80 24.82 9.48
CA ILE A 139 -18.60 23.59 9.39
C ILE A 139 -17.69 22.37 9.41
N LEU A 140 -16.60 22.37 8.64
CA LEU A 140 -15.65 21.26 8.59
C LEU A 140 -14.98 21.02 9.94
N ARG A 141 -14.53 22.06 10.63
CA ARG A 141 -13.85 21.94 11.94
C ARG A 141 -14.80 21.60 13.06
N SER A 142 -16.09 21.94 12.93
CA SER A 142 -17.13 21.61 13.92
C SER A 142 -17.79 20.26 13.66
N ALA A 143 -17.44 19.57 12.58
CA ALA A 143 -17.95 18.25 12.29
C ALA A 143 -17.38 17.23 13.30
N SER A 144 -18.22 16.36 13.83
CA SER A 144 -17.77 15.25 14.65
C SER A 144 -17.09 14.18 13.79
N THR A 145 -16.30 13.32 14.42
CA THR A 145 -15.72 12.14 13.75
C THR A 145 -16.82 11.27 13.11
N GLU A 146 -17.95 11.13 13.82
CA GLU A 146 -19.11 10.38 13.33
C GLU A 146 -19.72 11.03 12.06
N ASP A 147 -19.91 12.34 12.05
CA ASP A 147 -20.41 13.06 10.86
C ASP A 147 -19.51 12.85 9.64
N ILE A 148 -18.19 12.93 9.85
CA ILE A 148 -17.21 12.71 8.77
C ILE A 148 -17.24 11.24 8.31
N TYR A 149 -17.26 10.29 9.24
CA TYR A 149 -17.32 8.87 8.93
C TYR A 149 -18.59 8.50 8.16
N LEU A 150 -19.76 9.02 8.60
CA LEU A 150 -21.02 8.85 7.89
C LEU A 150 -20.98 9.48 6.49
N ALA A 151 -20.30 10.62 6.32
CA ALA A 151 -20.14 11.23 5.01
C ALA A 151 -19.35 10.33 4.04
N TYR A 152 -18.33 9.63 4.54
CA TYR A 152 -17.59 8.61 3.75
C TYR A 152 -18.47 7.39 3.43
N LEU A 153 -19.24 6.87 4.39
CA LEU A 153 -20.11 5.71 4.20
C LEU A 153 -21.23 5.99 3.20
N GLU A 154 -21.97 7.10 3.37
CA GLU A 154 -23.10 7.47 2.51
C GLU A 154 -22.65 7.79 1.08
N ALA A 155 -21.42 8.23 0.93
CA ALA A 155 -20.80 8.43 -0.36
C ALA A 155 -20.49 7.12 -1.09
N LYS A 156 -20.62 5.96 -0.43
CA LYS A 156 -20.26 4.63 -0.96
C LYS A 156 -18.84 4.59 -1.50
N ILE A 157 -17.91 5.22 -0.78
CA ILE A 157 -16.52 5.26 -1.17
C ILE A 157 -15.97 3.83 -1.12
N ASN A 158 -15.47 3.36 -2.25
CA ASN A 158 -14.64 2.18 -2.26
C ASN A 158 -13.32 2.53 -1.56
N THR A 159 -12.94 1.79 -0.53
CA THR A 159 -11.72 2.01 0.24
C THR A 159 -10.45 2.02 -0.63
N ASN A 160 -10.49 1.34 -1.79
CA ASN A 160 -9.40 1.34 -2.77
C ASN A 160 -9.21 2.68 -3.51
N GLU A 161 -10.16 3.61 -3.37
CA GLU A 161 -10.14 4.92 -4.03
C GLU A 161 -10.04 6.09 -3.04
N MET A 162 -9.65 5.83 -1.79
CA MET A 162 -9.41 6.87 -0.80
C MET A 162 -8.36 7.87 -1.30
N LEU A 163 -8.53 9.11 -0.89
CA LEU A 163 -7.54 10.15 -1.16
C LEU A 163 -6.18 9.71 -0.61
N ARG A 164 -5.14 9.87 -1.41
CA ARG A 164 -3.76 9.53 -1.08
C ARG A 164 -3.03 10.76 -0.52
N PRO A 165 -1.86 10.58 0.11
CA PRO A 165 -1.03 11.70 0.53
C PRO A 165 -0.76 12.70 -0.60
N PHE A 166 -0.90 13.98 -0.32
CA PHE A 166 -0.78 15.06 -1.33
C PHE A 166 0.62 15.65 -1.36
N PRO A 167 1.21 15.87 -2.56
CA PRO A 167 2.50 16.55 -2.71
C PRO A 167 2.34 18.08 -2.57
N ASP A 168 2.03 18.53 -1.34
CA ASP A 168 1.68 19.90 -1.00
C ASP A 168 2.87 20.88 -0.87
N GLY A 169 4.09 20.36 -0.92
CA GLY A 169 5.33 21.13 -0.80
C GLY A 169 5.73 21.51 0.63
N THR A 170 4.92 21.14 1.62
CA THR A 170 5.17 21.43 3.05
C THR A 170 5.31 20.15 3.86
N VAL A 171 4.29 19.32 3.90
CA VAL A 171 4.33 18.01 4.56
C VAL A 171 4.96 16.96 3.66
N LEU A 172 4.65 17.00 2.37
CA LEU A 172 5.25 16.14 1.36
C LEU A 172 5.87 16.97 0.24
N TYR A 173 6.98 16.50 -0.30
CA TYR A 173 7.68 17.17 -1.39
C TYR A 173 6.75 17.42 -2.60
N GLU A 174 6.72 18.64 -3.12
CA GLU A 174 5.80 19.09 -4.19
C GLU A 174 5.91 18.29 -5.51
N GLY A 175 7.04 17.65 -5.74
CA GLY A 175 7.27 16.82 -6.92
C GLY A 175 6.82 15.37 -6.76
N GLY A 176 6.29 15.01 -5.60
CA GLY A 176 5.90 13.63 -5.26
C GLY A 176 7.08 12.76 -4.81
N ILE A 177 6.74 11.56 -4.33
CA ILE A 177 7.65 10.66 -3.60
C ILE A 177 8.90 10.32 -4.43
N MET A 178 8.74 9.75 -5.62
CA MET A 178 9.87 9.31 -6.43
C MET A 178 10.79 10.48 -6.86
N LYS A 179 10.24 11.66 -7.10
CA LYS A 179 11.06 12.83 -7.44
C LYS A 179 11.87 13.33 -6.25
N ALA A 180 11.30 13.25 -5.04
CA ALA A 180 12.01 13.55 -3.80
C ALA A 180 13.20 12.60 -3.60
N LEU A 181 12.95 11.29 -3.70
CA LEU A 181 13.98 10.26 -3.54
C LEU A 181 15.08 10.37 -4.61
N LYS A 182 14.71 10.63 -5.87
CA LYS A 182 15.67 10.86 -6.97
C LYS A 182 16.52 12.13 -6.77
N LYS A 183 16.02 13.11 -6.05
CA LYS A 183 16.78 14.32 -5.67
C LYS A 183 17.65 14.13 -4.42
N GLY A 184 17.68 12.93 -3.86
CA GLY A 184 18.50 12.60 -2.71
C GLY A 184 17.85 12.84 -1.35
N MET A 185 16.54 13.17 -1.29
CA MET A 185 15.83 13.16 -0.02
C MET A 185 15.83 11.73 0.54
N SER A 186 16.13 11.57 1.83
CA SER A 186 16.32 10.24 2.45
C SER A 186 17.37 9.35 1.76
N ALA A 187 18.44 9.97 1.21
CA ALA A 187 19.46 9.25 0.44
C ALA A 187 20.16 8.15 1.26
N ASP A 188 20.39 8.40 2.53
CA ASP A 188 21.13 7.50 3.43
C ASP A 188 20.21 6.46 4.12
N ILE A 189 18.90 6.50 3.88
CA ILE A 189 17.95 5.59 4.51
C ILE A 189 17.88 4.28 3.71
N PRO A 190 18.27 3.12 4.28
CA PRO A 190 18.01 1.81 3.68
C PRO A 190 16.52 1.57 3.49
N ILE A 191 16.12 0.94 2.37
CA ILE A 191 14.72 0.68 2.04
C ILE A 191 14.56 -0.77 1.59
N ILE A 192 13.54 -1.44 2.17
CA ILE A 192 12.98 -2.67 1.60
C ILE A 192 11.68 -2.32 0.89
N PHE A 193 11.55 -2.73 -0.37
CA PHE A 193 10.30 -2.74 -1.11
C PHE A 193 9.76 -4.16 -1.20
N GLY A 194 8.48 -4.37 -0.97
CA GLY A 194 7.88 -5.68 -1.04
C GLY A 194 6.53 -5.73 -1.74
N THR A 195 6.21 -6.92 -2.23
CA THR A 195 4.92 -7.25 -2.84
C THR A 195 4.60 -8.73 -2.64
N ASN A 196 3.35 -9.11 -2.81
CA ASN A 196 2.93 -10.50 -2.84
C ASN A 196 2.71 -10.95 -4.28
N ARG A 197 2.87 -12.27 -4.57
CA ARG A 197 2.75 -12.79 -5.94
C ARG A 197 1.34 -12.59 -6.51
N ASP A 198 0.33 -12.80 -5.68
CA ASP A 198 -1.06 -12.81 -6.07
C ASP A 198 -1.88 -11.64 -5.47
N GLU A 199 -1.25 -10.46 -5.28
CA GLU A 199 -1.83 -9.25 -4.65
C GLU A 199 -3.31 -9.04 -4.96
N ASN A 200 -3.67 -9.17 -6.24
CA ASN A 200 -5.00 -8.82 -6.71
C ASN A 200 -6.06 -9.88 -6.42
N LYS A 201 -5.71 -11.13 -6.08
CA LYS A 201 -6.70 -12.17 -5.79
C LYS A 201 -7.66 -11.76 -4.67
N LEU A 202 -7.16 -11.09 -3.62
CA LEU A 202 -8.00 -10.58 -2.54
C LEU A 202 -9.16 -9.69 -3.06
N PHE A 203 -8.87 -8.82 -4.02
CA PHE A 203 -9.84 -7.87 -4.59
C PHE A 203 -10.70 -8.49 -5.70
N LEU A 204 -10.24 -9.59 -6.31
CA LEU A 204 -10.97 -10.27 -7.39
C LEU A 204 -12.08 -11.20 -6.88
N ILE A 205 -12.05 -11.57 -5.60
CA ILE A 205 -13.09 -12.44 -4.99
C ILE A 205 -14.50 -11.89 -5.19
N GLU A 206 -14.68 -10.58 -5.07
CA GLU A 206 -15.98 -9.92 -5.22
C GLU A 206 -16.31 -9.56 -6.68
N ASN A 207 -15.41 -9.81 -7.61
CA ASN A 207 -15.62 -9.46 -9.01
C ASN A 207 -16.58 -10.44 -9.68
N LYS A 208 -17.83 -10.00 -9.88
CA LYS A 208 -18.92 -10.79 -10.48
C LYS A 208 -18.64 -11.31 -11.90
N ARG A 209 -17.64 -10.78 -12.62
CA ARG A 209 -17.20 -11.34 -13.91
C ARG A 209 -16.37 -12.60 -13.70
N LEU A 210 -15.58 -12.69 -12.63
CA LEU A 210 -14.60 -13.73 -12.35
C LEU A 210 -15.12 -14.81 -11.41
N THR A 211 -15.97 -14.42 -10.45
CA THR A 211 -16.51 -15.30 -9.42
C THR A 211 -18.03 -15.35 -9.46
N ARG A 212 -18.61 -16.35 -8.82
CA ARG A 212 -20.03 -16.46 -8.51
C ARG A 212 -20.21 -16.78 -7.03
N SER A 213 -21.21 -16.20 -6.40
CA SER A 213 -21.56 -16.54 -5.01
C SER A 213 -22.55 -17.69 -5.00
N ILE A 214 -22.24 -18.75 -4.24
CA ILE A 214 -23.14 -19.89 -3.97
C ILE A 214 -23.22 -20.00 -2.45
N PHE A 215 -24.40 -19.84 -1.87
CA PHE A 215 -24.62 -19.79 -0.42
C PHE A 215 -23.69 -18.80 0.32
N GLY A 216 -23.40 -17.67 -0.30
CA GLY A 216 -22.49 -16.65 0.27
C GLY A 216 -20.99 -16.91 0.06
N LEU A 217 -20.61 -18.07 -0.45
CA LEU A 217 -19.23 -18.46 -0.70
C LEU A 217 -18.81 -18.14 -2.15
N PRO A 218 -17.59 -17.63 -2.39
CA PRO A 218 -17.10 -17.30 -3.72
C PRO A 218 -16.56 -18.54 -4.44
N PHE A 219 -17.00 -18.76 -5.66
CA PHE A 219 -16.49 -19.81 -6.54
C PHE A 219 -15.95 -19.19 -7.84
N ILE A 220 -14.76 -19.56 -8.24
CA ILE A 220 -14.15 -19.14 -9.50
C ILE A 220 -14.97 -19.71 -10.66
N LYS A 221 -15.26 -18.90 -11.68
CA LYS A 221 -16.01 -19.30 -12.88
C LYS A 221 -15.13 -20.01 -13.90
N ASP A 222 -13.95 -19.46 -14.13
CA ASP A 222 -12.93 -19.95 -15.05
C ASP A 222 -11.56 -19.71 -14.37
N ILE A 223 -10.86 -20.78 -14.06
CA ILE A 223 -9.60 -20.72 -13.32
C ILE A 223 -8.47 -20.12 -14.14
N ASN A 224 -8.40 -20.40 -15.43
CA ASN A 224 -7.35 -19.88 -16.30
C ASN A 224 -7.49 -18.36 -16.45
N TYR A 225 -8.71 -17.90 -16.77
CA TYR A 225 -9.01 -16.48 -16.88
C TYR A 225 -8.81 -15.74 -15.54
N TYR A 226 -9.23 -16.33 -14.41
CA TYR A 226 -9.03 -15.77 -13.07
C TYR A 226 -7.56 -15.58 -12.76
N ASN A 227 -6.75 -16.60 -12.98
CA ASN A 227 -5.31 -16.57 -12.72
C ASN A 227 -4.58 -15.59 -13.67
N ALA A 228 -4.95 -15.54 -14.94
CA ALA A 228 -4.37 -14.61 -15.91
C ALA A 228 -4.65 -13.15 -15.53
N VAL A 229 -5.90 -12.83 -15.18
CA VAL A 229 -6.26 -11.47 -14.70
C VAL A 229 -5.52 -11.12 -13.42
N SER A 230 -5.47 -12.05 -12.44
CA SER A 230 -4.73 -11.83 -11.19
C SER A 230 -3.26 -11.59 -11.44
N LYS A 231 -2.61 -12.44 -12.21
CA LYS A 231 -1.18 -12.36 -12.57
C LYS A 231 -0.84 -10.99 -13.16
N HIS A 232 -1.58 -10.52 -14.16
CA HIS A 232 -1.25 -9.26 -14.82
C HIS A 232 -1.51 -8.04 -13.94
N ARG A 233 -2.58 -8.04 -13.17
CA ARG A 233 -2.85 -6.97 -12.19
C ARG A 233 -1.83 -6.96 -11.06
N SER A 234 -1.46 -8.11 -10.54
CA SER A 234 -0.42 -8.23 -9.50
C SER A 234 0.97 -7.84 -10.05
N ASN A 235 1.28 -8.23 -11.29
CA ASN A 235 2.50 -7.80 -11.98
C ASN A 235 2.54 -6.28 -12.22
N THR A 236 1.38 -5.67 -12.52
CA THR A 236 1.27 -4.20 -12.63
C THR A 236 1.57 -3.54 -11.28
N TRP A 237 1.02 -4.08 -10.18
CA TRP A 237 1.33 -3.62 -8.83
C TRP A 237 2.82 -3.75 -8.52
N LYS A 238 3.38 -4.96 -8.71
CA LYS A 238 4.80 -5.25 -8.54
C LYS A 238 5.70 -4.26 -9.31
N LEU A 239 5.42 -4.04 -10.60
CA LEU A 239 6.16 -3.11 -11.44
C LEU A 239 6.17 -1.69 -10.85
N LEU A 240 5.00 -1.18 -10.46
CA LEU A 240 4.84 0.21 -10.02
C LEU A 240 5.29 0.44 -8.58
N ALA A 241 5.16 -0.56 -7.71
CA ALA A 241 5.44 -0.45 -6.28
C ALA A 241 6.84 -0.91 -5.90
N VAL A 242 7.45 -1.82 -6.66
CA VAL A 242 8.75 -2.42 -6.35
C VAL A 242 9.76 -2.23 -7.46
N ASP A 243 9.52 -2.81 -8.66
CA ASP A 243 10.55 -2.92 -9.69
C ASP A 243 11.04 -1.56 -10.18
N GLN A 244 10.11 -0.68 -10.52
CA GLN A 244 10.46 0.65 -11.04
C GLN A 244 11.10 1.54 -9.96
N PRO A 245 10.57 1.63 -8.73
CA PRO A 245 11.23 2.37 -7.64
C PRO A 245 12.61 1.83 -7.30
N ALA A 246 12.77 0.51 -7.15
CA ALA A 246 14.06 -0.11 -6.82
C ALA A 246 15.11 0.14 -7.91
N ARG A 247 14.74 -0.07 -9.18
CA ARG A 247 15.59 0.20 -10.35
C ARG A 247 16.00 1.67 -10.42
N ASP A 248 15.05 2.58 -10.28
CA ASP A 248 15.29 4.01 -10.34
C ASP A 248 16.29 4.45 -9.25
N LEU A 249 16.18 3.92 -8.03
CA LEU A 249 17.06 4.27 -6.93
C LEU A 249 18.43 3.58 -7.03
N ALA A 250 18.49 2.34 -7.47
CA ALA A 250 19.74 1.61 -7.69
C ALA A 250 20.60 2.29 -8.78
N ASN A 251 19.97 2.80 -9.85
CA ASN A 251 20.65 3.54 -10.90
C ASN A 251 21.25 4.88 -10.42
N LEU A 252 20.82 5.39 -9.28
CA LEU A 252 21.43 6.57 -8.61
C LEU A 252 22.55 6.17 -7.64
N ASN A 253 23.09 4.95 -7.74
CA ASN A 253 24.10 4.37 -6.85
C ASN A 253 23.67 4.28 -5.36
N LYS A 254 22.37 4.23 -5.08
CA LYS A 254 21.86 3.95 -3.75
C LYS A 254 22.00 2.45 -3.45
N LYS A 255 22.98 2.09 -2.61
CA LYS A 255 23.40 0.71 -2.39
C LYS A 255 22.50 -0.11 -1.43
N SER A 256 21.65 0.53 -0.65
CA SER A 256 20.85 -0.12 0.40
C SER A 256 19.37 -0.21 0.02
N ILE A 257 19.10 -0.67 -1.20
CA ILE A 257 17.75 -0.98 -1.69
C ILE A 257 17.61 -2.49 -1.76
N TYR A 258 16.64 -3.01 -1.05
CA TYR A 258 16.31 -4.43 -1.03
C TYR A 258 14.88 -4.61 -1.56
N ALA A 259 14.59 -5.78 -2.10
CA ALA A 259 13.23 -6.09 -2.53
C ALA A 259 12.86 -7.53 -2.19
N TYR A 260 11.57 -7.79 -1.94
CA TYR A 260 11.05 -9.13 -1.79
C TYR A 260 9.76 -9.34 -2.55
N ARG A 261 9.45 -10.63 -2.81
CA ARG A 261 8.14 -11.11 -3.19
C ARG A 261 7.75 -12.29 -2.29
N PHE A 262 6.57 -12.20 -1.72
CA PHE A 262 5.96 -13.26 -0.93
C PHE A 262 5.15 -14.17 -1.86
N ASP A 263 5.52 -15.45 -1.91
CA ASP A 263 4.97 -16.43 -2.86
C ASP A 263 4.17 -17.56 -2.19
N TRP A 264 4.13 -17.63 -0.85
CA TRP A 264 3.45 -18.68 -0.12
C TRP A 264 1.97 -18.79 -0.49
N ASP A 265 1.50 -20.00 -0.83
CA ASP A 265 0.16 -20.29 -1.34
C ASP A 265 -0.36 -21.69 -0.92
N GLU A 266 -0.01 -22.15 0.29
CA GLU A 266 -0.40 -23.45 0.82
C GLU A 266 -1.72 -23.40 1.61
N GLU A 267 -2.67 -22.52 1.26
CA GLU A 267 -3.97 -22.45 1.93
C GLU A 267 -4.76 -23.74 1.73
N PRO A 268 -5.51 -24.14 2.78
CA PRO A 268 -6.28 -25.41 2.74
C PRO A 268 -7.50 -25.33 1.81
N LYS A 269 -8.01 -26.50 1.45
CA LYS A 269 -9.35 -26.60 0.86
C LYS A 269 -10.41 -26.55 1.94
N LYS A 270 -11.35 -25.61 1.84
CA LYS A 270 -12.48 -25.45 2.77
C LYS A 270 -13.79 -25.29 2.02
N TYR A 271 -14.85 -25.93 2.51
CA TYR A 271 -16.20 -25.80 1.95
C TYR A 271 -16.29 -26.09 0.44
N GLY A 272 -15.44 -26.97 -0.08
CA GLY A 272 -15.38 -27.31 -1.51
C GLY A 272 -14.64 -26.25 -2.37
N ILE A 273 -14.05 -25.24 -1.74
CA ILE A 273 -13.24 -24.20 -2.38
C ILE A 273 -11.77 -24.53 -2.16
N ASP A 274 -10.99 -24.46 -3.20
CA ASP A 274 -9.54 -24.47 -3.14
C ASP A 274 -9.06 -23.04 -2.87
N LEU A 275 -8.66 -22.78 -1.61
CA LEU A 275 -8.29 -21.43 -1.18
C LEU A 275 -6.94 -20.96 -1.77
N SER A 276 -6.03 -21.89 -2.03
CA SER A 276 -4.77 -21.57 -2.73
C SER A 276 -5.03 -21.03 -4.15
N ASN A 277 -5.97 -21.64 -4.87
CA ASN A 277 -6.39 -21.13 -6.17
C ASN A 277 -7.13 -19.79 -6.07
N LEU A 278 -7.98 -19.63 -5.04
CA LEU A 278 -8.80 -18.42 -4.86
C LEU A 278 -8.01 -17.24 -4.34
N LEU A 279 -7.10 -17.45 -3.39
CA LEU A 279 -6.34 -16.46 -2.65
C LEU A 279 -4.86 -16.49 -3.00
N GLY A 280 -4.19 -17.64 -2.87
CA GLY A 280 -2.76 -17.77 -3.05
C GLY A 280 -2.01 -16.76 -2.21
N ALA A 281 -0.84 -16.31 -2.64
CA ALA A 281 -0.09 -15.25 -1.98
C ALA A 281 -0.79 -13.89 -2.15
N ALA A 282 -1.99 -13.75 -1.59
CA ALA A 282 -2.85 -12.56 -1.73
C ALA A 282 -2.31 -11.37 -0.94
N HIS A 283 -2.89 -10.20 -1.20
CA HIS A 283 -2.60 -8.96 -0.46
C HIS A 283 -2.75 -9.14 1.05
N ALA A 284 -1.82 -8.62 1.82
CA ALA A 284 -1.74 -8.67 3.28
C ALA A 284 -1.43 -10.07 3.90
N PHE A 285 -1.25 -11.13 3.09
CA PHE A 285 -1.02 -12.48 3.61
C PHE A 285 0.38 -12.68 4.19
N GLU A 286 1.34 -11.80 3.91
CA GLU A 286 2.65 -11.82 4.54
C GLU A 286 2.65 -11.27 5.97
N ILE A 287 1.61 -10.51 6.38
CA ILE A 287 1.55 -9.87 7.72
C ILE A 287 1.69 -10.89 8.86
N PRO A 288 0.93 -12.00 8.91
CA PRO A 288 1.07 -13.01 9.95
C PRO A 288 2.49 -13.59 10.05
N PHE A 289 3.17 -13.72 8.92
CA PHE A 289 4.55 -14.24 8.87
C PHE A 289 5.57 -13.24 9.40
N VAL A 290 5.40 -11.96 9.09
CA VAL A 290 6.28 -10.89 9.58
C VAL A 290 6.08 -10.67 11.08
N MET A 291 4.83 -10.79 11.57
CA MET A 291 4.49 -10.57 12.98
C MET A 291 4.65 -11.82 13.84
N GLY A 292 4.76 -13.01 13.23
CA GLY A 292 4.83 -14.28 13.96
C GLY A 292 3.51 -14.65 14.65
N ASP A 293 2.40 -14.09 14.18
CA ASP A 293 1.07 -14.28 14.77
C ASP A 293 0.10 -14.82 13.72
N PHE A 294 -0.27 -16.08 13.88
CA PHE A 294 -1.24 -16.79 13.03
C PHE A 294 -2.64 -16.86 13.64
N GLU A 295 -2.90 -16.17 14.75
CA GLU A 295 -4.20 -16.10 15.41
C GLU A 295 -4.99 -14.83 15.05
N MET A 296 -4.55 -14.06 14.07
CA MET A 296 -5.24 -12.86 13.57
C MET A 296 -6.64 -13.21 13.06
N GLU A 297 -7.68 -12.75 13.73
CA GLU A 297 -9.09 -13.19 13.67
C GLU A 297 -9.71 -13.37 12.28
N THR A 298 -9.27 -12.66 11.27
CA THR A 298 -9.90 -12.71 9.94
C THR A 298 -9.12 -13.51 8.89
N LEU A 299 -7.82 -13.68 9.05
CA LEU A 299 -6.97 -14.35 8.05
C LEU A 299 -6.66 -15.79 8.44
N SER A 300 -6.47 -16.09 9.72
CA SER A 300 -6.09 -17.42 10.21
C SER A 300 -7.06 -18.52 9.78
N ASP A 301 -8.37 -18.23 9.76
CA ASP A 301 -9.39 -19.19 9.34
C ASP A 301 -9.25 -19.63 7.88
N TYR A 302 -8.64 -18.81 7.02
CA TYR A 302 -8.44 -19.10 5.61
C TYR A 302 -7.06 -19.67 5.31
N MET A 303 -6.06 -19.35 6.11
CA MET A 303 -4.67 -19.68 5.87
C MET A 303 -4.22 -20.94 6.59
N VAL A 304 -4.61 -21.13 7.86
CA VAL A 304 -4.01 -22.13 8.74
C VAL A 304 -4.69 -23.50 8.61
N SER A 305 -3.88 -24.54 8.52
CA SER A 305 -4.26 -25.93 8.65
C SER A 305 -3.17 -26.74 9.38
N ARG A 306 -3.49 -27.96 9.81
CA ARG A 306 -2.47 -28.84 10.40
C ARG A 306 -1.35 -29.19 9.42
N ASP A 307 -1.65 -29.26 8.14
CA ASP A 307 -0.72 -29.72 7.12
C ASP A 307 0.28 -28.64 6.72
N ASN A 308 -0.07 -27.35 6.85
CA ASN A 308 0.82 -26.25 6.45
C ASN A 308 1.47 -25.50 7.62
N LEU A 309 1.04 -25.72 8.88
CA LEU A 309 1.47 -24.95 10.04
C LEU A 309 3.01 -24.98 10.24
N ASP A 310 3.65 -26.16 10.09
CA ASP A 310 5.10 -26.27 10.23
C ASP A 310 5.86 -25.45 9.17
N GLY A 311 5.39 -25.45 7.93
CA GLY A 311 5.95 -24.67 6.84
C GLY A 311 5.77 -23.16 7.07
N MET A 312 4.57 -22.78 7.51
CA MET A 312 4.26 -21.39 7.89
C MET A 312 5.18 -20.91 9.02
N GLN A 313 5.34 -21.70 10.08
CA GLN A 313 6.21 -21.34 11.21
C GLN A 313 7.67 -21.17 10.81
N GLN A 314 8.19 -22.05 9.96
CA GLN A 314 9.56 -21.96 9.46
C GLN A 314 9.75 -20.71 8.59
N LEU A 315 8.85 -20.44 7.67
CA LEU A 315 8.88 -19.24 6.82
C LEU A 315 8.76 -17.97 7.66
N SER A 316 7.85 -17.94 8.64
CA SER A 316 7.66 -16.82 9.57
C SER A 316 8.93 -16.54 10.38
N ASN A 317 9.57 -17.58 10.95
CA ASN A 317 10.81 -17.42 11.69
C ASN A 317 11.92 -16.82 10.83
N ALA A 318 12.00 -17.20 9.57
CA ALA A 318 12.96 -16.64 8.63
C ALA A 318 12.65 -15.18 8.29
N MET A 319 11.37 -14.85 7.98
CA MET A 319 10.95 -13.48 7.69
C MET A 319 11.19 -12.56 8.89
N MET A 320 10.75 -12.94 10.08
CA MET A 320 11.03 -12.18 11.30
C MET A 320 12.54 -11.97 11.52
N SER A 321 13.35 -12.96 11.22
CA SER A 321 14.82 -12.88 11.34
C SER A 321 15.40 -11.83 10.38
N TYR A 322 14.96 -11.79 9.13
CA TYR A 322 15.41 -10.78 8.15
C TYR A 322 14.92 -9.38 8.50
N TRP A 323 13.64 -9.22 8.89
CA TRP A 323 13.09 -7.92 9.30
C TRP A 323 13.80 -7.36 10.53
N ALA A 324 14.06 -8.21 11.52
CA ALA A 324 14.83 -7.83 12.70
C ALA A 324 16.28 -7.45 12.35
N GLU A 325 16.96 -8.22 11.51
CA GLU A 325 18.33 -7.92 11.09
C GLU A 325 18.41 -6.59 10.35
N PHE A 326 17.49 -6.36 9.42
CA PHE A 326 17.36 -5.06 8.75
C PHE A 326 17.06 -3.92 9.71
N ALA A 327 16.17 -4.11 10.68
CA ALA A 327 15.84 -3.11 11.68
C ALA A 327 17.05 -2.75 12.56
N TYR A 328 17.93 -3.70 12.86
CA TYR A 328 19.18 -3.44 13.59
C TYR A 328 20.23 -2.74 12.71
N ASN A 329 20.52 -3.29 11.54
CA ASN A 329 21.75 -2.98 10.79
C ASN A 329 21.51 -2.24 9.46
N GLY A 330 20.25 -2.17 8.94
CA GLY A 330 19.94 -1.61 7.62
C GLY A 330 20.30 -2.53 6.46
N ASP A 331 20.71 -3.77 6.77
CA ASP A 331 21.04 -4.83 5.83
C ASP A 331 20.43 -6.14 6.36
N PRO A 332 19.53 -6.81 5.62
CA PRO A 332 18.91 -8.05 6.06
C PRO A 332 19.90 -9.22 6.04
N GLY A 333 20.97 -9.16 5.25
CA GLY A 333 22.07 -10.12 5.19
C GLY A 333 21.61 -11.57 5.13
N LYS A 334 21.95 -12.35 6.17
CA LYS A 334 21.54 -13.74 6.37
C LYS A 334 20.58 -13.90 7.56
N GLY A 335 19.85 -12.83 7.92
CA GLY A 335 19.01 -12.78 9.10
C GLY A 335 19.79 -12.78 10.41
N ARG A 336 19.08 -12.71 11.54
CA ARG A 336 19.70 -12.64 12.90
C ARG A 336 20.53 -13.86 13.27
N SER A 337 20.18 -15.05 12.78
CA SER A 337 20.94 -16.28 13.02
C SER A 337 22.21 -16.40 12.17
N ASN A 338 22.33 -15.59 11.12
CA ASN A 338 23.36 -15.68 10.09
C ASN A 338 23.40 -17.03 9.35
N GLU A 339 22.27 -17.75 9.31
CA GLU A 339 22.15 -19.09 8.71
C GLU A 339 21.26 -19.13 7.46
N LEU A 340 20.47 -18.07 7.25
CA LEU A 340 19.55 -17.98 6.13
C LEU A 340 20.29 -17.69 4.81
N PRO A 341 19.64 -17.88 3.64
CA PRO A 341 20.17 -17.41 2.36
C PRO A 341 20.51 -15.92 2.40
N ILE A 342 21.61 -15.51 1.77
CA ILE A 342 21.99 -14.09 1.76
C ILE A 342 20.96 -13.28 0.94
N TRP A 343 20.40 -12.23 1.55
CA TRP A 343 19.55 -11.27 0.86
C TRP A 343 20.41 -10.12 0.33
N ASN A 344 20.74 -10.17 -0.95
CA ASN A 344 21.54 -9.16 -1.59
C ASN A 344 20.69 -7.91 -1.93
N ALA A 345 21.33 -6.75 -1.89
CA ALA A 345 20.70 -5.51 -2.37
C ALA A 345 20.39 -5.60 -3.86
N TRP A 346 19.34 -4.89 -4.28
CA TRP A 346 18.97 -4.74 -5.69
C TRP A 346 20.13 -4.17 -6.51
N SER A 347 20.45 -4.80 -7.61
CA SER A 347 21.55 -4.40 -8.48
C SER A 347 21.12 -4.38 -9.96
N GLU A 348 21.59 -3.36 -10.69
CA GLU A 348 21.35 -3.18 -12.12
C GLU A 348 22.65 -3.29 -12.93
N ILE A 349 23.69 -3.98 -12.40
CA ILE A 349 24.99 -4.11 -13.06
C ILE A 349 24.85 -4.93 -14.36
N ASN A 350 24.08 -6.00 -14.34
CA ASN A 350 23.76 -6.85 -15.49
C ASN A 350 22.45 -7.64 -15.22
N ASP A 351 21.99 -8.41 -16.22
CA ASP A 351 20.74 -9.18 -16.15
C ASP A 351 20.78 -10.31 -15.08
N GLU A 352 21.97 -10.79 -14.74
CA GLU A 352 22.15 -11.82 -13.71
C GLU A 352 22.25 -11.26 -12.29
N SER A 353 22.28 -9.91 -12.17
CA SER A 353 22.35 -9.25 -10.86
C SER A 353 21.13 -9.54 -10.01
N PRO A 354 21.29 -9.75 -8.69
CA PRO A 354 20.19 -10.05 -7.79
C PRO A 354 19.17 -8.91 -7.75
N LYS A 355 17.88 -9.25 -7.70
CA LYS A 355 16.76 -8.31 -7.62
C LYS A 355 15.95 -8.52 -6.34
N TYR A 356 15.34 -9.69 -6.17
CA TYR A 356 14.47 -9.97 -5.03
C TYR A 356 14.90 -11.16 -4.22
N MET A 357 14.53 -11.12 -2.94
CA MET A 357 14.31 -12.31 -2.14
C MET A 357 12.88 -12.82 -2.36
N ILE A 358 12.73 -14.07 -2.77
CA ILE A 358 11.46 -14.79 -2.78
C ILE A 358 11.26 -15.43 -1.42
N PHE A 359 10.12 -15.21 -0.80
CA PHE A 359 9.68 -15.86 0.42
C PHE A 359 8.61 -16.89 0.09
N ASP A 360 8.99 -18.15 0.14
CA ASP A 360 8.16 -19.28 -0.20
C ASP A 360 8.39 -20.42 0.77
N SER A 361 7.47 -21.39 0.86
CA SER A 361 7.64 -22.53 1.73
C SER A 361 8.77 -23.44 1.23
N TYR A 362 9.36 -24.19 2.15
CA TYR A 362 10.37 -25.19 1.79
C TYR A 362 9.82 -26.32 0.89
N ARG A 363 8.49 -26.45 0.82
CA ARG A 363 7.80 -27.43 -0.05
C ARG A 363 7.72 -26.94 -1.50
N ASP A 364 7.78 -25.62 -1.71
CA ASP A 364 7.82 -25.00 -3.05
C ASP A 364 9.02 -24.07 -3.19
N ARG A 365 10.18 -24.65 -3.47
CA ARG A 365 11.47 -23.99 -3.73
C ARG A 365 12.09 -23.18 -2.58
N GLY A 366 11.37 -22.87 -1.51
CA GLY A 366 11.88 -22.18 -0.33
C GLY A 366 12.35 -20.75 -0.58
N ILE A 367 13.07 -20.22 0.40
CA ILE A 367 13.62 -18.86 0.36
C ILE A 367 14.82 -18.80 -0.58
N ARG A 368 14.78 -17.86 -1.55
CA ARG A 368 15.83 -17.76 -2.58
C ARG A 368 15.91 -16.37 -3.19
N MET A 369 17.11 -15.98 -3.62
CA MET A 369 17.27 -14.81 -4.49
C MET A 369 16.84 -15.11 -5.92
N THR A 370 16.35 -14.09 -6.62
CA THR A 370 16.08 -14.12 -8.07
C THR A 370 16.61 -12.85 -8.74
N ASN A 371 16.90 -12.95 -10.03
CA ASN A 371 17.27 -11.83 -10.90
C ASN A 371 16.12 -11.34 -11.77
N GLU A 372 14.93 -11.96 -11.66
CA GLU A 372 13.76 -11.57 -12.43
C GLU A 372 13.23 -10.20 -11.99
N SER A 373 12.99 -9.31 -12.94
CA SER A 373 12.27 -8.04 -12.72
C SER A 373 11.43 -7.68 -13.93
N LEU A 374 10.41 -6.87 -13.73
CA LEU A 374 9.55 -6.40 -14.80
C LEU A 374 9.96 -5.02 -15.27
N THR A 375 9.87 -4.82 -16.58
CA THR A 375 9.77 -3.50 -17.21
C THR A 375 8.37 -3.31 -17.76
N LYS A 376 8.02 -2.08 -18.09
CA LYS A 376 6.73 -1.76 -18.69
C LYS A 376 6.53 -2.48 -20.04
N GLU A 377 7.58 -2.53 -20.82
CA GLU A 377 7.60 -3.19 -22.14
C GLU A 377 7.37 -4.71 -21.98
N LEU A 378 8.08 -5.34 -21.03
CA LEU A 378 7.92 -6.76 -20.76
C LEU A 378 6.51 -7.09 -20.26
N LEU A 379 5.97 -6.29 -19.34
CA LEU A 379 4.60 -6.47 -18.85
C LEU A 379 3.58 -6.37 -19.98
N PHE A 380 3.68 -5.37 -20.84
CA PHE A 380 2.77 -5.22 -21.98
C PHE A 380 2.90 -6.36 -22.99
N ALA A 381 4.11 -6.85 -23.26
CA ALA A 381 4.31 -8.03 -24.09
C ALA A 381 3.63 -9.26 -23.48
N GLN A 382 3.82 -9.52 -22.18
CA GLN A 382 3.18 -10.62 -21.48
C GLN A 382 1.63 -10.54 -21.53
N ILE A 383 1.04 -9.35 -21.35
CA ILE A 383 -0.41 -9.15 -21.48
C ILE A 383 -0.87 -9.41 -22.92
N ALA A 384 -0.12 -8.91 -23.90
CA ALA A 384 -0.49 -9.05 -25.33
C ALA A 384 -0.47 -10.52 -25.78
N GLU A 385 0.49 -11.30 -25.31
CA GLU A 385 0.67 -12.71 -25.66
C GLU A 385 -0.20 -13.69 -24.88
N ASP A 386 -0.80 -13.26 -23.76
CA ASP A 386 -1.59 -14.14 -22.89
C ASP A 386 -2.91 -14.56 -23.58
N GLU A 387 -3.04 -15.83 -23.92
CA GLU A 387 -4.19 -16.39 -24.61
C GLU A 387 -5.41 -16.61 -23.70
N ASP A 388 -5.22 -16.68 -22.40
CA ASP A 388 -6.30 -16.84 -21.42
C ASP A 388 -7.12 -15.54 -21.23
N ILE A 389 -6.69 -14.41 -21.86
CA ILE A 389 -7.39 -13.13 -21.80
C ILE A 389 -7.91 -12.73 -23.19
N ASP A 390 -9.24 -12.59 -23.28
CA ASP A 390 -9.85 -12.04 -24.50
C ASP A 390 -9.30 -10.66 -24.80
N ILE A 391 -8.94 -10.43 -26.08
CA ILE A 391 -8.30 -9.20 -26.57
C ILE A 391 -9.04 -7.92 -26.13
N LYS A 392 -10.37 -7.98 -26.04
CA LYS A 392 -11.21 -6.84 -25.60
C LYS A 392 -10.98 -6.41 -24.15
N TYR A 393 -10.43 -7.30 -23.30
CA TYR A 393 -10.16 -7.02 -21.88
C TYR A 393 -8.68 -6.73 -21.60
N LYS A 394 -7.77 -6.96 -22.57
CA LYS A 394 -6.34 -6.69 -22.40
C LYS A 394 -6.03 -5.21 -22.08
N CYS A 395 -6.85 -4.29 -22.59
CA CYS A 395 -6.70 -2.85 -22.28
C CYS A 395 -7.17 -2.44 -20.88
N GLU A 396 -7.85 -3.34 -20.14
CA GLU A 396 -8.32 -3.08 -18.78
C GLU A 396 -7.28 -3.50 -17.71
N LEU A 397 -6.19 -4.15 -18.14
CA LEU A 397 -5.10 -4.66 -17.31
C LEU A 397 -3.92 -3.69 -17.28
#